data_5eebde36ef00f5de0e7bfa1388a410bf
#
_entry.id   5eebde36ef00f5de0e7bfa1388a410bf
#
_cell.length_a   1.000
_cell.length_b   1.000
_cell.length_c   1.000
_cell.angle_alpha   90.00
_cell.angle_beta   90.00
_cell.angle_gamma   90.00
#
_symmetry.space_group_name_H-M   'P 1'
#
loop_
_entity.id
_entity.type
_entity.pdbx_description
1 polymer ?
#
loop_
_entity_poly.entity_id
_entity_poly.type
_entity_poly.pdbx_seq_one_letter_code
_entity_poly.pdbx_strand_id
1 'polypeptide(L)'
;QQEIEPDLPLLDFLRANGCYSVKRGCETSNCGLCTVFLNEKPVLSCSILAARADGSSVTTLEGLQEEAEEFVAFIADQGAEQCGFCNPGFVMNAIALFRENPQPDENEIKEYLSGNLCRCSGYEGQLRGILNFLEWKNTKELKGKEEASCGK
;
A
#
# COMPACT_ATOMS: atom_id res chain seq x y z
N GLN A 1 21.99 13.14 8.08
CA GLN A 1 22.18 12.27 9.24
C GLN A 1 21.50 12.89 10.45
N GLN A 2 20.81 12.06 11.24
CA GLN A 2 20.10 12.48 12.45
C GLN A 2 20.47 11.51 13.58
N GLU A 3 20.81 12.06 14.74
CA GLU A 3 20.96 11.25 15.96
C GLU A 3 19.56 10.88 16.46
N ILE A 4 19.38 9.62 16.84
CA ILE A 4 18.11 9.06 17.31
C ILE A 4 18.33 8.17 18.54
N GLU A 5 17.31 8.00 19.35
CA GLU A 5 17.32 7.00 20.41
C GLU A 5 17.36 5.59 19.81
N PRO A 6 18.15 4.67 20.37
CA PRO A 6 18.36 3.35 19.79
C PRO A 6 17.13 2.47 19.76
N ASP A 7 16.14 2.73 20.58
CA ASP A 7 14.85 2.01 20.68
C ASP A 7 13.69 2.68 19.93
N LEU A 8 13.98 3.79 19.21
CA LEU A 8 12.96 4.53 18.46
C LEU A 8 12.36 3.68 17.33
N PRO A 9 11.02 3.41 17.31
CA PRO A 9 10.37 2.72 16.21
C PRO A 9 10.45 3.53 14.91
N LEU A 10 10.62 2.84 13.78
CA LEU A 10 10.64 3.47 12.45
C LEU A 10 9.36 4.28 12.17
N LEU A 11 8.20 3.81 12.61
CA LEU A 11 6.93 4.54 12.54
C LEU A 11 7.03 5.93 13.17
N ASP A 12 7.55 6.02 14.39
CA ASP A 12 7.62 7.28 15.13
C ASP A 12 8.66 8.23 14.51
N PHE A 13 9.79 7.67 14.06
CA PHE A 13 10.79 8.41 13.31
C PHE A 13 10.21 9.03 12.03
N LEU A 14 9.49 8.24 11.22
CA LEU A 14 8.87 8.71 9.97
C LEU A 14 7.84 9.81 10.22
N ARG A 15 6.98 9.64 11.23
CA ARG A 15 5.97 10.63 11.58
C ARG A 15 6.59 11.93 12.11
N ALA A 16 7.65 11.84 12.90
CA ALA A 16 8.41 13.01 13.38
C ALA A 16 9.05 13.79 12.22
N ASN A 17 9.34 13.10 11.10
CA ASN A 17 9.91 13.69 9.89
C ASN A 17 8.88 14.00 8.79
N GLY A 18 7.58 14.09 9.12
CA GLY A 18 6.54 14.58 8.22
C GLY A 18 5.83 13.52 7.37
N CYS A 19 6.18 12.22 7.50
CA CYS A 19 5.49 11.13 6.79
C CYS A 19 4.17 10.78 7.50
N TYR A 20 3.15 11.60 7.32
CA TYR A 20 1.88 11.47 8.04
C TYR A 20 0.94 10.39 7.47
N SER A 21 1.21 9.87 6.28
CA SER A 21 0.51 8.70 5.75
C SER A 21 0.73 7.45 6.60
N VAL A 22 1.87 7.35 7.29
CA VAL A 22 2.18 6.24 8.19
C VAL A 22 1.35 6.38 9.47
N LYS A 23 0.38 5.48 9.68
CA LYS A 23 -0.59 5.58 10.78
C LYS A 23 -0.32 4.56 11.89
N ARG A 24 -0.54 4.98 13.14
CA ARG A 24 -0.59 4.08 14.30
C ARG A 24 -2.04 3.70 14.57
N GLY A 25 -2.45 2.50 14.20
CA GLY A 25 -3.82 2.00 14.39
C GLY A 25 -3.94 0.94 15.48
N CYS A 26 -2.83 0.38 15.95
CA CYS A 26 -2.78 -0.59 17.04
C CYS A 26 -1.46 -0.52 17.80
N GLU A 27 -1.38 -1.24 18.92
CA GLU A 27 -0.15 -1.41 19.71
C GLU A 27 0.37 -2.87 19.67
N THR A 28 -0.19 -3.69 18.76
CA THR A 28 0.06 -5.14 18.69
C THR A 28 0.61 -5.60 17.34
N SER A 29 1.02 -4.67 16.48
CA SER A 29 1.68 -4.94 15.18
C SER A 29 0.87 -5.84 14.23
N ASN A 30 -0.46 -5.67 14.19
CA ASN A 30 -1.34 -6.54 13.39
C ASN A 30 -2.34 -5.79 12.48
N CYS A 31 -2.40 -4.45 12.52
CA CYS A 31 -3.43 -3.71 11.78
C CYS A 31 -3.05 -3.29 10.35
N GLY A 32 -1.78 -3.36 9.97
CA GLY A 32 -1.30 -3.00 8.63
C GLY A 32 -1.24 -1.50 8.31
N LEU A 33 -1.70 -0.61 9.23
CA LEU A 33 -1.84 0.83 8.94
C LEU A 33 -0.50 1.58 8.89
N CYS A 34 0.55 0.99 9.44
CA CYS A 34 1.91 1.54 9.45
C CYS A 34 2.81 0.94 8.36
N THR A 35 2.24 0.25 7.38
CA THR A 35 3.02 -0.34 6.29
C THR A 35 3.77 0.71 5.50
N VAL A 36 5.05 0.45 5.28
CA VAL A 36 5.97 1.20 4.42
C VAL A 36 6.78 0.20 3.59
N PHE A 37 7.45 0.65 2.52
CA PHE A 37 8.45 -0.17 1.87
C PHE A 37 9.81 0.08 2.49
N LEU A 38 10.48 -0.99 2.85
CA LEU A 38 11.89 -1.01 3.23
C LEU A 38 12.65 -1.83 2.19
N ASN A 39 13.51 -1.17 1.40
CA ASN A 39 14.17 -1.78 0.25
C ASN A 39 13.16 -2.53 -0.66
N GLU A 40 12.10 -1.83 -1.05
CA GLU A 40 10.99 -2.27 -1.92
C GLU A 40 10.09 -3.38 -1.34
N LYS A 41 10.29 -3.80 -0.10
CA LYS A 41 9.46 -4.82 0.56
C LYS A 41 8.51 -4.21 1.57
N PRO A 42 7.23 -4.62 1.60
CA PRO A 42 6.28 -4.12 2.58
C PRO A 42 6.64 -4.62 3.99
N VAL A 43 6.70 -3.69 4.93
CA VAL A 43 7.01 -3.98 6.33
C VAL A 43 6.14 -3.14 7.27
N LEU A 44 5.88 -3.65 8.46
CA LEU A 44 5.22 -2.89 9.52
C LEU A 44 6.25 -1.99 10.23
N SER A 45 6.22 -0.70 9.97
CA SER A 45 7.21 0.24 10.54
C SER A 45 7.15 0.34 12.07
N CYS A 46 6.04 -0.04 12.70
CA CYS A 46 5.93 -0.11 14.16
C CYS A 46 6.74 -1.27 14.80
N SER A 47 7.14 -2.26 13.99
CA SER A 47 7.89 -3.46 14.42
C SER A 47 9.38 -3.39 14.06
N ILE A 48 9.83 -2.27 13.49
CA ILE A 48 11.22 -2.06 13.08
C ILE A 48 11.77 -0.87 13.86
N LEU A 49 12.97 -1.01 14.42
CA LEU A 49 13.69 0.12 15.01
C LEU A 49 14.27 1.00 13.90
N ALA A 50 14.17 2.31 14.03
CA ALA A 50 14.69 3.27 13.04
C ALA A 50 16.19 3.06 12.77
N ALA A 51 16.97 2.72 13.81
CA ALA A 51 18.39 2.40 13.68
C ALA A 51 18.67 1.20 12.75
N ARG A 52 17.71 0.27 12.58
CA ARG A 52 17.85 -0.87 11.66
C ARG A 52 17.60 -0.50 10.20
N ALA A 53 17.01 0.65 9.96
CA ALA A 53 16.77 1.17 8.62
C ALA A 53 17.92 2.08 8.12
N ASP A 54 18.98 2.26 8.92
CA ASP A 54 20.14 3.03 8.49
C ASP A 54 20.78 2.41 7.24
N GLY A 55 21.10 3.24 6.25
CA GLY A 55 21.61 2.80 4.96
C GLY A 55 20.57 2.13 4.03
N SER A 56 19.32 2.02 4.45
CA SER A 56 18.23 1.45 3.64
C SER A 56 17.39 2.53 2.96
N SER A 57 16.70 2.14 1.88
CA SER A 57 15.65 2.97 1.26
C SER A 57 14.33 2.71 1.95
N VAL A 58 13.67 3.78 2.41
CA VAL A 58 12.33 3.72 3.00
C VAL A 58 11.39 4.54 2.12
N THR A 59 10.32 3.90 1.61
CA THR A 59 9.30 4.57 0.82
C THR A 59 7.96 4.54 1.56
N THR A 60 7.36 5.69 1.73
CA THR A 60 6.00 5.87 2.26
C THR A 60 5.04 6.24 1.13
N LEU A 61 3.74 6.30 1.41
CA LEU A 61 2.74 6.64 0.39
C LEU A 61 2.98 8.02 -0.24
N GLU A 62 3.60 8.94 0.50
CA GLU A 62 4.00 10.25 -0.04
C GLU A 62 4.94 10.12 -1.26
N GLY A 63 5.76 9.06 -1.30
CA GLY A 63 6.67 8.77 -2.41
C GLY A 63 6.07 7.91 -3.54
N LEU A 64 4.81 7.46 -3.40
CA LEU A 64 4.13 6.57 -4.37
C LEU A 64 2.87 7.20 -4.96
N GLN A 65 2.67 8.50 -4.84
CA GLN A 65 1.43 9.17 -5.25
C GLN A 65 1.10 8.89 -6.73
N GLU A 66 2.07 9.00 -7.63
CA GLU A 66 1.86 8.76 -9.06
C GLU A 66 1.46 7.30 -9.35
N GLU A 67 2.11 6.33 -8.70
CA GLU A 67 1.79 4.90 -8.86
C GLU A 67 0.42 4.55 -8.25
N ALA A 68 0.06 5.22 -7.17
CA ALA A 68 -1.18 4.97 -6.45
C ALA A 68 -2.41 5.63 -7.08
N GLU A 69 -2.25 6.73 -7.83
CA GLU A 69 -3.34 7.59 -8.28
C GLU A 69 -4.42 6.83 -9.07
N GLU A 70 -4.02 6.06 -10.07
CA GLU A 70 -4.94 5.28 -10.88
C GLU A 70 -5.71 4.25 -10.02
N PHE A 71 -5.01 3.53 -9.14
CA PHE A 71 -5.61 2.52 -8.27
C PHE A 71 -6.60 3.12 -7.27
N VAL A 72 -6.24 4.21 -6.62
CA VAL A 72 -7.07 4.85 -5.59
C VAL A 72 -8.41 5.34 -6.17
N ALA A 73 -8.44 5.77 -7.43
CA ALA A 73 -9.68 6.16 -8.10
C ALA A 73 -10.69 5.01 -8.16
N PHE A 74 -10.24 3.78 -8.41
CA PHE A 74 -11.12 2.58 -8.41
C PHE A 74 -11.66 2.26 -7.01
N ILE A 75 -10.88 2.51 -5.97
CA ILE A 75 -11.33 2.33 -4.58
C ILE A 75 -12.41 3.37 -4.22
N ALA A 76 -12.19 4.62 -4.60
CA ALA A 76 -13.15 5.71 -4.39
C ALA A 76 -14.48 5.45 -5.11
N ASP A 77 -14.46 4.99 -6.36
CA ASP A 77 -15.65 4.68 -7.17
C ASP A 77 -16.53 3.58 -6.54
N GLN A 78 -15.97 2.70 -5.74
CA GLN A 78 -16.72 1.66 -5.03
C GLN A 78 -17.33 2.15 -3.69
N GLY A 79 -17.15 3.43 -3.34
CA GLY A 79 -17.57 3.94 -2.05
C GLY A 79 -16.87 3.25 -0.88
N ALA A 80 -15.68 2.71 -1.10
CA ALA A 80 -14.91 1.99 -0.10
C ALA A 80 -14.26 2.91 0.93
N GLU A 81 -14.26 4.20 0.68
CA GLU A 81 -13.72 5.22 1.57
C GLU A 81 -14.77 5.78 2.50
N GLN A 82 -14.46 5.81 3.81
CA GLN A 82 -15.27 6.48 4.82
C GLN A 82 -14.39 7.42 5.65
N CYS A 83 -13.78 6.95 6.75
CA CYS A 83 -12.89 7.81 7.54
C CYS A 83 -11.49 8.00 6.92
N GLY A 84 -11.08 7.15 5.98
CA GLY A 84 -9.80 7.21 5.28
C GLY A 84 -8.57 6.79 6.09
N PHE A 85 -8.73 6.49 7.40
CA PHE A 85 -7.59 6.24 8.28
C PHE A 85 -6.77 5.01 7.89
N CYS A 86 -7.41 3.94 7.38
CA CYS A 86 -6.73 2.72 6.94
C CYS A 86 -6.14 2.83 5.52
N ASN A 87 -6.60 3.79 4.70
CA ASN A 87 -6.27 3.85 3.28
C ASN A 87 -4.77 3.85 2.98
N PRO A 88 -3.91 4.63 3.66
CA PRO A 88 -2.49 4.61 3.33
C PRO A 88 -1.84 3.23 3.45
N GLY A 89 -2.06 2.53 4.56
CA GLY A 89 -1.52 1.19 4.75
C GLY A 89 -2.12 0.17 3.79
N PHE A 90 -3.42 0.28 3.50
CA PHE A 90 -4.11 -0.56 2.52
C PHE A 90 -3.52 -0.36 1.11
N VAL A 91 -3.34 0.88 0.66
CA VAL A 91 -2.77 1.20 -0.66
C VAL A 91 -1.33 0.69 -0.77
N MET A 92 -0.50 0.87 0.26
CA MET A 92 0.86 0.34 0.29
C MET A 92 0.89 -1.17 0.10
N ASN A 93 0.04 -1.93 0.81
CA ASN A 93 -0.02 -3.38 0.68
C ASN A 93 -0.65 -3.84 -0.64
N ALA A 94 -1.64 -3.13 -1.18
CA ALA A 94 -2.18 -3.43 -2.50
C ALA A 94 -1.14 -3.25 -3.62
N ILE A 95 -0.36 -2.17 -3.57
CA ILE A 95 0.75 -1.96 -4.50
C ILE A 95 1.81 -3.07 -4.36
N ALA A 96 2.14 -3.47 -3.13
CA ALA A 96 3.06 -4.59 -2.89
C ALA A 96 2.53 -5.89 -3.53
N LEU A 97 1.26 -6.21 -3.33
CA LEU A 97 0.62 -7.36 -3.96
C LEU A 97 0.74 -7.31 -5.49
N PHE A 98 0.44 -6.16 -6.13
CA PHE A 98 0.50 -6.02 -7.59
C PHE A 98 1.92 -6.14 -8.14
N ARG A 99 2.93 -5.77 -7.36
CA ARG A 99 4.35 -5.94 -7.72
C ARG A 99 4.80 -7.40 -7.60
N GLU A 100 4.31 -8.13 -6.58
CA GLU A 100 4.62 -9.54 -6.35
C GLU A 100 3.82 -10.46 -7.28
N ASN A 101 2.52 -10.21 -7.43
CA ASN A 101 1.62 -10.95 -8.32
C ASN A 101 0.77 -9.95 -9.12
N PRO A 102 1.07 -9.71 -10.41
CA PRO A 102 0.33 -8.77 -11.24
C PRO A 102 -1.12 -9.16 -11.53
N GLN A 103 -1.50 -10.43 -11.34
CA GLN A 103 -2.83 -10.97 -11.60
C GLN A 103 -3.29 -11.89 -10.46
N PRO A 104 -3.45 -11.36 -9.25
CA PRO A 104 -3.90 -12.14 -8.12
C PRO A 104 -5.38 -12.51 -8.28
N ASP A 105 -5.74 -13.72 -7.87
CA ASP A 105 -7.13 -14.11 -7.75
C ASP A 105 -7.79 -13.49 -6.48
N GLU A 106 -9.11 -13.65 -6.36
CA GLU A 106 -9.86 -13.09 -5.24
C GLU A 106 -9.40 -13.62 -3.87
N ASN A 107 -9.02 -14.89 -3.78
CA ASN A 107 -8.56 -15.50 -2.54
C ASN A 107 -7.16 -15.00 -2.17
N GLU A 108 -6.27 -14.88 -3.14
CA GLU A 108 -4.93 -14.31 -2.95
C GLU A 108 -5.01 -12.85 -2.46
N ILE A 109 -5.92 -12.05 -3.03
CA ILE A 109 -6.18 -10.67 -2.58
C ILE A 109 -6.63 -10.66 -1.11
N LYS A 110 -7.62 -11.48 -0.76
CA LYS A 110 -8.15 -11.57 0.61
C LYS A 110 -7.10 -12.04 1.61
N GLU A 111 -6.30 -13.02 1.25
CA GLU A 111 -5.23 -13.55 2.10
C GLU A 111 -4.14 -12.50 2.32
N TYR A 112 -3.66 -11.87 1.25
CA TYR A 112 -2.60 -10.86 1.32
C TYR A 112 -3.00 -9.65 2.17
N LEU A 113 -4.23 -9.19 2.01
CA LEU A 113 -4.75 -8.01 2.70
C LEU A 113 -5.42 -8.31 4.05
N SER A 114 -5.41 -9.55 4.50
CA SER A 114 -6.03 -9.95 5.79
C SER A 114 -5.45 -9.21 6.99
N GLY A 115 -4.19 -8.75 6.91
CA GLY A 115 -3.53 -7.93 7.90
C GLY A 115 -3.85 -6.42 7.84
N ASN A 116 -4.69 -5.97 6.88
CA ASN A 116 -5.07 -4.56 6.75
C ASN A 116 -6.44 -4.33 7.37
N LEU A 117 -6.48 -3.85 8.62
CA LEU A 117 -7.74 -3.72 9.35
C LEU A 117 -8.45 -2.41 9.02
N CYS A 118 -9.74 -2.53 8.70
CA CYS A 118 -10.66 -1.42 8.53
C CYS A 118 -11.91 -1.63 9.39
N ARG A 119 -12.35 -0.59 10.11
CA ARG A 119 -13.56 -0.65 10.94
C ARG A 119 -14.81 -0.13 10.22
N CYS A 120 -14.64 0.51 9.08
CA CYS A 120 -15.70 1.25 8.40
C CYS A 120 -16.23 0.57 7.14
N SER A 121 -15.33 0.09 6.25
CA SER A 121 -15.67 -0.30 4.88
C SER A 121 -16.36 -1.67 4.75
N GLY A 122 -16.14 -2.58 5.69
CA GLY A 122 -16.58 -3.97 5.57
C GLY A 122 -15.82 -4.78 4.51
N TYR A 123 -14.74 -4.23 3.93
CA TYR A 123 -13.80 -4.85 2.98
C TYR A 123 -14.32 -5.12 1.57
N GLU A 124 -15.61 -5.39 1.37
CA GLU A 124 -16.20 -5.75 0.07
C GLU A 124 -16.01 -4.67 -1.01
N GLY A 125 -16.14 -3.39 -0.64
CA GLY A 125 -15.87 -2.28 -1.56
C GLY A 125 -14.40 -2.22 -1.97
N GLN A 126 -13.49 -2.47 -1.05
CA GLN A 126 -12.05 -2.52 -1.31
C GLN A 126 -11.71 -3.67 -2.28
N LEU A 127 -12.26 -4.86 -2.06
CA LEU A 127 -12.08 -6.01 -2.93
C LEU A 127 -12.58 -5.73 -4.35
N ARG A 128 -13.81 -5.21 -4.49
CA ARG A 128 -14.36 -4.84 -5.81
C ARG A 128 -13.50 -3.80 -6.52
N GLY A 129 -13.00 -2.81 -5.79
CA GLY A 129 -12.11 -1.78 -6.35
C GLY A 129 -10.81 -2.38 -6.90
N ILE A 130 -10.20 -3.33 -6.18
CA ILE A 130 -9.02 -4.06 -6.65
C ILE A 130 -9.34 -4.86 -7.91
N LEU A 131 -10.41 -5.66 -7.91
CA LEU A 131 -10.79 -6.49 -9.06
C LEU A 131 -11.07 -5.64 -10.31
N ASN A 132 -11.81 -4.54 -10.16
CA ASN A 132 -12.08 -3.61 -11.26
C ASN A 132 -10.80 -2.95 -11.80
N PHE A 133 -9.88 -2.56 -10.92
CA PHE A 133 -8.58 -2.02 -11.32
C PHE A 133 -7.74 -3.03 -12.11
N LEU A 134 -7.69 -4.28 -11.66
CA LEU A 134 -6.95 -5.34 -12.36
C LEU A 134 -7.55 -5.63 -13.75
N GLU A 135 -8.88 -5.71 -13.86
CA GLU A 135 -9.56 -5.88 -15.14
C GLU A 135 -9.27 -4.72 -16.10
N TRP A 136 -9.35 -3.48 -15.62
CA TRP A 136 -9.02 -2.31 -16.41
C TRP A 136 -7.55 -2.32 -16.87
N LYS A 137 -6.62 -2.63 -15.97
CA LYS A 137 -5.18 -2.70 -16.27
C LYS A 137 -4.90 -3.74 -17.35
N ASN A 138 -5.47 -4.93 -17.24
CA ASN A 138 -5.34 -5.99 -18.23
C ASN A 138 -5.88 -5.55 -19.60
N THR A 139 -7.00 -4.86 -19.65
CA THR A 139 -7.60 -4.34 -20.89
C THR A 139 -6.72 -3.27 -21.53
N LYS A 140 -6.13 -2.39 -20.74
CA LYS A 140 -5.20 -1.33 -21.20
C LYS A 140 -3.93 -1.94 -21.81
N GLU A 141 -3.36 -2.97 -21.18
CA GLU A 141 -2.19 -3.67 -21.68
C GLU A 141 -2.44 -4.43 -22.99
N LEU A 142 -3.62 -5.04 -23.14
CA LEU A 142 -4.01 -5.74 -24.38
C LEU A 142 -4.13 -4.76 -25.55
N LYS A 143 -4.79 -3.62 -25.36
CA LYS A 143 -4.92 -2.57 -26.40
C LYS A 143 -3.56 -2.00 -26.81
N GLY A 144 -2.67 -1.73 -25.87
CA GLY A 144 -1.33 -1.25 -26.15
C GLY A 144 -0.47 -2.24 -26.97
N LYS A 145 -0.67 -3.54 -26.78
CA LYS A 145 0.00 -4.60 -27.56
C LYS A 145 -0.56 -4.69 -29.00
N GLU A 146 -1.87 -4.52 -29.19
CA GLU A 146 -2.50 -4.51 -30.51
C GLU A 146 -2.07 -3.32 -31.35
N GLU A 147 -2.00 -2.12 -30.76
CA GLU A 147 -1.52 -0.90 -31.44
C GLU A 147 -0.03 -1.02 -31.84
N ALA A 148 0.81 -1.60 -30.98
CA ALA A 148 2.24 -1.82 -31.27
C ALA A 148 2.46 -2.87 -32.37
N SER A 149 1.53 -3.82 -32.58
CA SER A 149 1.62 -4.85 -33.60
C SER A 149 1.11 -4.39 -34.98
N CYS A 150 0.26 -3.39 -35.03
CA CYS A 150 -0.32 -2.87 -36.29
C CYS A 150 0.54 -1.78 -36.94
N GLY A 151 1.63 -1.35 -36.31
CA GLY A 151 2.55 -0.30 -36.77
C GLY A 151 3.84 -0.82 -37.44
N LYS A 152 3.89 -2.07 -37.96
CA LYS A 152 5.02 -2.62 -38.71
C LYS A 152 4.63 -2.93 -40.14
#